data_24810d60cbe13a5eb27cab2fd2e91710
#
_entry.id   24810d60cbe13a5eb27cab2fd2e91710
#
_cell.length_a   1.000
_cell.length_b   1.000
_cell.length_c   1.000
_cell.angle_alpha   90.00
_cell.angle_beta   90.00
_cell.angle_gamma   90.00
#
_symmetry.space_group_name_H-M   'P 1'
#
loop_
_entity.id
_entity.type
_entity.pdbx_description
1 polymer ?
#
loop_
_entity_poly.entity_id
_entity_poly.type
_entity_poly.pdbx_seq_one_letter_code
_entity_poly.pdbx_strand_id
1 'polypeptide(L)'
;MNSKRAVQVGDIFATPLPEDKYGAIKIIEIIDNSYLIEITSYIDKQIPTIESEKIHEVLITELIIGDPKEPLYKWVDGKIPKELIFIGNTPLTKEEQGIESNIYAAGWSKDCALSVYYEWRRQTDPEGFVLEIQKEEEEEALALKNYISKPKKMLEEKVFWGIVSLLDWSKQSDEEIIEPAIKELSTLTVWQIRHFEETLSYKLFLLDTEEHAKEIGEYCFSPQDQHFSPDLFLYARCAVIAHGKKVFEDIVSNPSKMLKDTEFEILLSLSSEAYYVKKGKEFEYESRCSYETFSNKEGWQNTL
;
A
#
# COMPACT_ATOMS: atom_id res chain seq x y z
N MET A 1 -3.12 14.28 -38.12
CA MET A 1 -3.37 13.23 -37.14
C MET A 1 -2.03 12.62 -36.79
N ASN A 2 -1.39 13.02 -35.69
CA ASN A 2 -0.17 12.34 -35.24
C ASN A 2 -0.56 10.98 -34.69
N SER A 3 -0.24 9.91 -35.39
CA SER A 3 -0.31 8.58 -34.84
C SER A 3 0.63 8.58 -33.63
N LYS A 4 0.08 8.32 -32.42
CA LYS A 4 0.94 8.12 -31.24
C LYS A 4 1.82 6.93 -31.56
N ARG A 5 3.15 7.15 -31.59
CA ARG A 5 4.14 6.07 -31.72
C ARG A 5 3.90 5.06 -30.59
N ALA A 6 3.84 3.79 -30.94
CA ALA A 6 3.80 2.72 -29.93
C ALA A 6 5.16 2.67 -29.23
N VAL A 7 5.12 2.46 -27.93
CA VAL A 7 6.34 2.28 -27.13
C VAL A 7 7.01 0.98 -27.50
N GLN A 8 8.32 0.97 -27.54
CA GLN A 8 9.15 -0.16 -27.95
C GLN A 8 10.25 -0.43 -26.93
N VAL A 9 10.71 -1.66 -26.87
CA VAL A 9 11.92 -2.02 -26.14
C VAL A 9 13.10 -1.20 -26.64
N GLY A 10 13.93 -0.71 -25.73
CA GLY A 10 15.01 0.22 -25.98
C GLY A 10 14.63 1.69 -26.03
N ASP A 11 13.33 2.05 -25.92
CA ASP A 11 12.90 3.44 -25.82
C ASP A 11 13.41 4.06 -24.52
N ILE A 12 13.94 5.28 -24.64
CA ILE A 12 14.44 6.04 -23.50
C ILE A 12 13.59 7.30 -23.33
N PHE A 13 13.22 7.56 -22.08
CA PHE A 13 12.42 8.72 -21.70
C PHE A 13 13.10 9.53 -20.61
N ALA A 14 13.12 10.85 -20.76
CA ALA A 14 13.44 11.75 -19.67
C ALA A 14 12.23 11.88 -18.73
N THR A 15 12.48 11.91 -17.43
CA THR A 15 11.48 12.05 -16.38
C THR A 15 11.77 13.31 -15.56
N PRO A 16 10.75 14.13 -15.24
CA PRO A 16 10.94 15.28 -14.37
C PRO A 16 11.24 14.82 -12.94
N LEU A 17 12.13 15.54 -12.27
CA LEU A 17 12.55 15.32 -10.89
C LEU A 17 12.44 16.63 -10.09
N PRO A 18 12.52 16.58 -8.75
CA PRO A 18 12.60 17.79 -7.94
C PRO A 18 13.75 18.72 -8.34
N GLU A 19 13.71 19.98 -7.90
CA GLU A 19 14.70 21.02 -8.15
C GLU A 19 14.98 21.30 -9.65
N ASP A 20 13.93 21.20 -10.48
CA ASP A 20 14.01 21.38 -11.94
C ASP A 20 15.04 20.46 -12.62
N LYS A 21 15.22 19.26 -12.06
CA LYS A 21 16.11 18.24 -12.63
C LYS A 21 15.33 17.23 -13.49
N TYR A 22 16.09 16.49 -14.26
CA TYR A 22 15.59 15.36 -15.05
C TYR A 22 16.42 14.11 -14.74
N GLY A 23 15.74 12.98 -14.62
CA GLY A 23 16.31 11.64 -14.71
C GLY A 23 16.00 11.02 -16.07
N ALA A 24 16.37 9.77 -16.24
CA ALA A 24 15.98 9.02 -17.42
C ALA A 24 15.70 7.55 -17.09
N ILE A 25 14.84 6.96 -17.91
CA ILE A 25 14.53 5.53 -17.88
C ILE A 25 14.69 4.93 -19.27
N LYS A 26 14.95 3.62 -19.33
CA LYS A 26 14.97 2.83 -20.55
C LYS A 26 14.00 1.67 -20.45
N ILE A 27 13.26 1.39 -21.52
CA ILE A 27 12.34 0.24 -21.58
C ILE A 27 13.14 -1.01 -21.91
N ILE A 28 13.16 -1.99 -21.00
CA ILE A 28 13.91 -3.24 -21.13
C ILE A 28 13.03 -4.36 -21.67
N GLU A 29 11.80 -4.46 -21.19
CA GLU A 29 10.85 -5.48 -21.61
C GLU A 29 9.42 -4.93 -21.61
N ILE A 30 8.56 -5.54 -22.44
CA ILE A 30 7.13 -5.21 -22.51
C ILE A 30 6.34 -6.50 -22.53
N ILE A 31 5.48 -6.69 -21.54
CA ILE A 31 4.54 -7.82 -21.45
C ILE A 31 3.14 -7.23 -21.29
N ASP A 32 2.31 -7.34 -22.31
CA ASP A 32 0.96 -6.74 -22.35
C ASP A 32 0.97 -5.23 -22.05
N ASN A 33 0.47 -4.80 -20.88
CA ASN A 33 0.47 -3.42 -20.41
C ASN A 33 1.51 -3.17 -19.30
N SER A 34 2.41 -4.11 -19.07
CA SER A 34 3.49 -4.03 -18.07
C SER A 34 4.82 -3.77 -18.75
N TYR A 35 5.63 -2.93 -18.15
CA TYR A 35 6.92 -2.50 -18.68
C TYR A 35 7.99 -2.74 -17.63
N LEU A 36 9.03 -3.50 -17.99
CA LEU A 36 10.26 -3.52 -17.20
C LEU A 36 11.08 -2.29 -17.59
N ILE A 37 11.33 -1.41 -16.64
CA ILE A 37 12.13 -0.20 -16.85
C ILE A 37 13.43 -0.28 -16.09
N GLU A 38 14.50 0.16 -16.74
CA GLU A 38 15.77 0.49 -16.13
C GLU A 38 15.73 1.94 -15.66
N ILE A 39 16.15 2.21 -14.43
CA ILE A 39 16.42 3.56 -13.98
C ILE A 39 17.89 3.88 -14.28
N THR A 40 18.16 4.94 -15.02
CA THR A 40 19.54 5.31 -15.35
C THR A 40 20.19 6.19 -14.29
N SER A 41 21.52 6.27 -14.29
CA SER A 41 22.30 7.15 -13.41
C SER A 41 22.27 8.62 -13.83
N TYR A 42 21.52 8.98 -14.86
CA TYR A 42 21.43 10.37 -15.33
C TYR A 42 20.62 11.23 -14.36
N ILE A 43 21.23 12.35 -13.95
CA ILE A 43 20.56 13.44 -13.24
C ILE A 43 21.21 14.78 -13.59
N ASP A 44 20.44 15.70 -14.14
CA ASP A 44 20.89 17.06 -14.49
C ASP A 44 19.67 18.01 -14.60
N LYS A 45 19.90 19.33 -14.63
CA LYS A 45 18.89 20.34 -14.97
C LYS A 45 18.55 20.36 -16.46
N GLN A 46 19.37 19.78 -17.30
CA GLN A 46 19.13 19.66 -18.73
C GLN A 46 18.34 18.38 -19.03
N ILE A 47 17.41 18.48 -19.99
CA ILE A 47 16.78 17.29 -20.55
C ILE A 47 17.86 16.47 -21.27
N PRO A 48 18.02 15.16 -20.96
CA PRO A 48 19.04 14.35 -21.60
C PRO A 48 18.78 14.19 -23.10
N THR A 49 19.85 13.98 -23.83
CA THR A 49 19.83 13.50 -25.22
C THR A 49 20.34 12.07 -25.28
N ILE A 50 20.22 11.45 -26.46
CA ILE A 50 20.68 10.06 -26.65
C ILE A 50 22.20 9.90 -26.47
N GLU A 51 22.96 10.99 -26.63
CA GLU A 51 24.41 11.07 -26.46
C GLU A 51 24.85 11.45 -25.03
N SER A 52 23.91 11.72 -24.14
CA SER A 52 24.25 12.08 -22.76
C SER A 52 24.96 10.91 -22.08
N GLU A 53 26.06 11.19 -21.39
CA GLU A 53 26.81 10.17 -20.63
C GLU A 53 25.88 9.36 -19.71
N LYS A 54 25.90 9.00 -18.70
CA LYS A 54 25.07 8.33 -17.67
C LYS A 54 23.65 7.86 -18.06
N ILE A 55 23.19 8.16 -19.28
CA ILE A 55 21.88 7.68 -19.77
C ILE A 55 21.90 6.18 -20.14
N HIS A 56 23.11 5.63 -20.33
CA HIS A 56 23.37 4.25 -20.65
C HIS A 56 23.95 3.48 -19.46
N GLU A 57 23.98 4.10 -18.29
CA GLU A 57 24.44 3.51 -17.05
C GLU A 57 23.25 3.27 -16.14
N VAL A 58 23.01 2.02 -15.76
CA VAL A 58 21.97 1.69 -14.78
C VAL A 58 22.30 2.28 -13.42
N LEU A 59 21.29 2.80 -12.73
CA LEU A 59 21.44 3.27 -11.35
C LEU A 59 21.72 2.09 -10.41
N ILE A 60 22.80 2.20 -9.65
CA ILE A 60 23.09 1.31 -8.53
C ILE A 60 22.79 2.08 -7.24
N THR A 61 21.90 1.59 -6.41
CA THR A 61 21.46 2.28 -5.20
C THR A 61 21.37 1.37 -3.99
N GLU A 62 21.67 1.93 -2.82
CA GLU A 62 21.52 1.29 -1.51
C GLU A 62 20.18 1.65 -0.84
N LEU A 63 19.33 2.45 -1.49
CA LEU A 63 18.09 2.97 -0.91
C LEU A 63 16.90 1.99 -0.98
N ILE A 64 17.09 0.82 -1.55
CA ILE A 64 16.05 -0.22 -1.61
C ILE A 64 16.34 -1.26 -0.54
N ILE A 65 15.32 -1.54 0.27
CA ILE A 65 15.37 -2.56 1.32
C ILE A 65 15.56 -3.94 0.65
N GLY A 66 16.67 -4.62 0.94
CA GLY A 66 16.89 -5.99 0.50
C GLY A 66 18.35 -6.30 0.21
N ASP A 67 18.97 -5.72 -0.79
CA ASP A 67 20.37 -5.98 -1.11
C ASP A 67 21.12 -4.70 -1.50
N PRO A 68 22.23 -4.38 -0.84
CA PRO A 68 23.02 -3.20 -1.16
C PRO A 68 23.71 -3.38 -2.50
N LYS A 69 23.55 -2.39 -3.38
CA LYS A 69 24.28 -2.23 -4.64
C LYS A 69 23.82 -3.07 -5.84
N GLU A 70 22.52 -3.34 -5.93
CA GLU A 70 21.99 -3.92 -7.16
C GLU A 70 21.55 -2.87 -8.17
N PRO A 71 21.67 -3.17 -9.47
CA PRO A 71 21.14 -2.31 -10.53
C PRO A 71 19.61 -2.23 -10.45
N LEU A 72 19.07 -1.01 -10.59
CA LEU A 72 17.67 -0.74 -10.38
C LEU A 72 16.84 -0.96 -11.64
N TYR A 73 16.14 -2.09 -11.66
CA TYR A 73 15.09 -2.42 -12.61
C TYR A 73 13.77 -2.61 -11.88
N LYS A 74 12.66 -2.08 -12.43
CA LYS A 74 11.34 -2.27 -11.82
C LYS A 74 10.25 -2.42 -12.86
N TRP A 75 9.22 -3.22 -12.54
CA TRP A 75 8.01 -3.33 -13.31
C TRP A 75 7.06 -2.18 -13.00
N VAL A 76 6.41 -1.64 -14.04
CA VAL A 76 5.38 -0.61 -13.95
C VAL A 76 4.24 -0.93 -14.89
N ASP A 77 2.99 -0.73 -14.44
CA ASP A 77 1.80 -1.09 -15.20
C ASP A 77 1.07 0.12 -15.76
N GLY A 78 0.33 -0.10 -16.85
CA GLY A 78 -0.60 0.86 -17.39
C GLY A 78 -0.02 1.79 -18.45
N LYS A 79 -0.52 3.02 -18.54
CA LYS A 79 -0.18 3.96 -19.61
C LYS A 79 0.96 4.86 -19.18
N ILE A 80 1.96 5.02 -20.06
CA ILE A 80 3.05 5.96 -19.87
C ILE A 80 2.50 7.38 -19.66
N PRO A 81 2.93 8.08 -18.59
CA PRO A 81 2.58 9.46 -18.31
C PRO A 81 2.93 10.40 -19.46
N LYS A 82 2.12 11.43 -19.66
CA LYS A 82 2.36 12.42 -20.72
C LYS A 82 3.56 13.33 -20.45
N GLU A 83 3.97 13.38 -19.22
CA GLU A 83 5.07 14.18 -18.69
C GLU A 83 6.42 13.57 -19.04
N LEU A 84 6.49 12.29 -19.38
CA LEU A 84 7.71 11.64 -19.83
C LEU A 84 8.04 12.07 -21.26
N ILE A 85 9.27 12.51 -21.47
CA ILE A 85 9.74 13.05 -22.75
C ILE A 85 10.54 11.95 -23.46
N PHE A 86 10.03 11.47 -24.60
CA PHE A 86 10.78 10.53 -25.44
C PHE A 86 12.03 11.20 -26.01
N ILE A 87 13.21 10.59 -25.80
CA ILE A 87 14.49 11.14 -26.25
C ILE A 87 15.19 10.29 -27.30
N GLY A 88 14.83 9.03 -27.43
CA GLY A 88 15.39 8.15 -28.45
C GLY A 88 15.17 6.68 -28.15
N ASN A 89 15.73 5.83 -28.99
CA ASN A 89 15.73 4.38 -28.82
C ASN A 89 17.16 3.85 -29.04
N THR A 90 17.62 2.98 -28.14
CA THR A 90 18.88 2.24 -28.28
C THR A 90 18.63 0.74 -28.14
N PRO A 91 19.28 -0.09 -28.97
CA PRO A 91 19.19 -1.53 -28.80
C PRO A 91 19.62 -1.94 -27.37
N LEU A 92 19.04 -3.01 -26.86
CA LEU A 92 19.50 -3.60 -25.61
C LEU A 92 20.92 -4.15 -25.74
N THR A 93 21.75 -3.92 -24.76
CA THR A 93 23.05 -4.57 -24.60
C THR A 93 22.85 -6.07 -24.26
N LYS A 94 23.93 -6.84 -24.28
CA LYS A 94 23.85 -8.26 -23.88
C LYS A 94 23.54 -8.42 -22.38
N GLU A 95 23.95 -7.45 -21.58
CA GLU A 95 23.74 -7.43 -20.14
C GLU A 95 22.28 -7.08 -19.79
N GLU A 96 21.63 -6.24 -20.58
CA GLU A 96 20.23 -5.86 -20.43
C GLU A 96 19.27 -6.95 -20.95
N GLN A 97 19.74 -7.87 -21.78
CA GLN A 97 18.92 -8.96 -22.31
C GLN A 97 18.74 -10.07 -21.26
N GLY A 98 17.50 -10.38 -20.90
CA GLY A 98 17.19 -11.42 -19.94
C GLY A 98 17.34 -10.98 -18.48
N ILE A 99 17.33 -9.69 -18.22
CA ILE A 99 17.22 -9.14 -16.85
C ILE A 99 15.88 -9.57 -16.25
N GLU A 100 15.92 -10.11 -15.04
CA GLU A 100 14.76 -10.38 -14.20
C GLU A 100 14.73 -9.39 -13.03
N SER A 101 13.54 -8.90 -12.66
CA SER A 101 13.34 -8.06 -11.49
C SER A 101 12.09 -8.47 -10.75
N ASN A 102 12.20 -8.54 -9.42
CA ASN A 102 11.07 -8.77 -8.51
C ASN A 102 10.53 -7.46 -7.93
N ILE A 103 11.05 -6.30 -8.36
CA ILE A 103 10.61 -5.00 -7.88
C ILE A 103 9.42 -4.55 -8.73
N TYR A 104 8.28 -4.37 -8.07
CA TYR A 104 7.06 -3.86 -8.67
C TYR A 104 6.73 -2.47 -8.13
N ALA A 105 6.41 -1.53 -9.04
CA ALA A 105 5.71 -0.31 -8.69
C ALA A 105 4.26 -0.45 -9.14
N ALA A 106 3.30 -0.04 -8.31
CA ALA A 106 1.86 -0.22 -8.56
C ALA A 106 1.34 0.47 -9.84
N GLY A 107 2.17 1.27 -10.54
CA GLY A 107 1.85 1.92 -11.79
C GLY A 107 2.87 2.97 -12.19
N TRP A 108 2.64 3.56 -13.36
CA TRP A 108 3.46 4.65 -13.84
C TRP A 108 3.31 5.91 -13.00
N SER A 109 4.42 6.50 -12.60
CA SER A 109 4.52 7.85 -12.04
C SER A 109 5.27 8.77 -13.00
N LYS A 110 4.95 10.07 -13.00
CA LYS A 110 5.69 11.07 -13.80
C LYS A 110 7.16 11.18 -13.39
N ASP A 111 7.44 10.86 -12.14
CA ASP A 111 8.74 10.87 -11.46
C ASP A 111 9.26 9.44 -11.20
N CYS A 112 8.99 8.52 -12.11
CA CYS A 112 9.34 7.10 -11.97
C CYS A 112 10.85 6.85 -11.74
N ALA A 113 11.72 7.82 -12.06
CA ALA A 113 13.16 7.79 -11.78
C ALA A 113 13.56 8.53 -10.47
N LEU A 114 12.62 8.79 -9.54
CA LEU A 114 12.90 9.54 -8.30
C LEU A 114 14.06 8.94 -7.47
N SER A 115 14.30 7.65 -7.59
CA SER A 115 15.43 6.97 -6.93
C SER A 115 16.79 7.57 -7.29
N VAL A 116 16.98 8.05 -8.53
CA VAL A 116 18.25 8.70 -8.90
C VAL A 116 18.43 10.06 -8.22
N TYR A 117 17.33 10.78 -7.96
CA TYR A 117 17.36 12.04 -7.21
C TYR A 117 17.76 11.80 -5.75
N TYR A 118 17.17 10.81 -5.09
CA TYR A 118 17.53 10.47 -3.70
C TYR A 118 18.99 9.99 -3.59
N GLU A 119 19.46 9.17 -4.52
CA GLU A 119 20.87 8.75 -4.54
C GLU A 119 21.82 9.93 -4.76
N TRP A 120 21.47 10.86 -5.66
CA TRP A 120 22.22 12.09 -5.87
C TRP A 120 22.24 12.95 -4.59
N ARG A 121 21.10 13.14 -3.91
CA ARG A 121 21.02 13.87 -2.63
C ARG A 121 21.90 13.23 -1.57
N ARG A 122 21.82 11.92 -1.42
CA ARG A 122 22.64 11.15 -0.47
C ARG A 122 24.13 11.37 -0.70
N GLN A 123 24.56 11.48 -1.95
CA GLN A 123 25.98 11.68 -2.30
C GLN A 123 26.44 13.13 -2.17
N THR A 124 25.58 14.09 -2.49
CA THR A 124 25.95 15.52 -2.55
C THR A 124 25.69 16.30 -1.28
N ASP A 125 24.70 15.88 -0.49
CA ASP A 125 24.27 16.48 0.77
C ASP A 125 23.75 15.41 1.75
N PRO A 126 24.62 14.54 2.24
CA PRO A 126 24.19 13.42 3.09
C PRO A 126 23.54 13.88 4.41
N GLU A 127 24.01 14.97 5.01
CA GLU A 127 23.43 15.50 6.26
C GLU A 127 22.03 16.07 6.01
N GLY A 128 21.85 16.89 4.98
CA GLY A 128 20.54 17.43 4.60
C GLY A 128 19.56 16.33 4.19
N PHE A 129 20.04 15.31 3.49
CA PHE A 129 19.21 14.16 3.10
C PHE A 129 18.68 13.38 4.31
N VAL A 130 19.53 13.09 5.31
CA VAL A 130 19.12 12.42 6.56
C VAL A 130 18.11 13.26 7.31
N LEU A 131 18.32 14.58 7.42
CA LEU A 131 17.38 15.49 8.08
C LEU A 131 16.03 15.57 7.35
N GLU A 132 16.02 15.53 6.03
CA GLU A 132 14.79 15.53 5.21
C GLU A 132 13.98 14.24 5.44
N ILE A 133 14.63 13.07 5.40
CA ILE A 133 13.99 11.78 5.70
C ILE A 133 13.43 11.77 7.14
N GLN A 134 14.19 12.20 8.12
CA GLN A 134 13.71 12.28 9.50
C GLN A 134 12.50 13.19 9.64
N LYS A 135 12.50 14.33 8.94
CA LYS A 135 11.36 15.26 8.95
C LYS A 135 10.13 14.68 8.27
N GLU A 136 10.30 13.98 7.15
CA GLU A 136 9.21 13.27 6.47
C GLU A 136 8.63 12.17 7.38
N GLU A 137 9.47 11.38 8.04
CA GLU A 137 9.05 10.36 9.02
C GLU A 137 8.31 11.00 10.23
N GLU A 138 8.80 12.13 10.75
CA GLU A 138 8.13 12.87 11.83
C GLU A 138 6.78 13.47 11.38
N GLU A 139 6.71 14.02 10.17
CA GLU A 139 5.48 14.55 9.60
C GLU A 139 4.47 13.43 9.33
N GLU A 140 4.92 12.28 8.84
CA GLU A 140 4.10 11.09 8.61
C GLU A 140 3.60 10.51 9.94
N ALA A 141 4.47 10.38 10.94
CA ALA A 141 4.11 9.96 12.28
C ALA A 141 3.11 10.93 12.95
N LEU A 142 3.30 12.25 12.77
CA LEU A 142 2.37 13.26 13.26
C LEU A 142 1.03 13.22 12.51
N ALA A 143 1.06 13.04 11.19
CA ALA A 143 -0.13 12.88 10.37
C ALA A 143 -0.90 11.62 10.78
N LEU A 144 -0.20 10.50 10.99
CA LEU A 144 -0.77 9.26 11.49
C LEU A 144 -1.39 9.44 12.88
N LYS A 145 -0.67 10.10 13.80
CA LYS A 145 -1.21 10.41 15.15
C LYS A 145 -2.46 11.29 15.10
N ASN A 146 -2.49 12.28 14.23
CA ASN A 146 -3.67 13.13 14.01
C ASN A 146 -4.81 12.40 13.30
N TYR A 147 -4.46 11.43 12.45
CA TYR A 147 -5.37 10.57 11.72
C TYR A 147 -6.09 9.59 12.67
N ILE A 148 -5.34 8.97 13.59
CA ILE A 148 -5.84 7.98 14.55
C ILE A 148 -6.68 8.65 15.66
N SER A 149 -6.30 9.85 16.11
CA SER A 149 -6.93 10.51 17.28
C SER A 149 -8.34 11.05 17.03
N LYS A 150 -8.79 11.17 15.78
CA LYS A 150 -10.13 11.69 15.44
C LYS A 150 -10.72 10.95 14.25
N PRO A 151 -11.37 9.80 14.47
CA PRO A 151 -12.14 9.16 13.40
C PRO A 151 -13.14 10.16 12.83
N LYS A 152 -13.39 10.11 11.52
CA LYS A 152 -14.52 10.81 10.91
C LYS A 152 -15.79 10.32 11.59
N LYS A 153 -16.91 10.96 11.29
CA LYS A 153 -18.20 10.56 11.82
C LYS A 153 -18.43 9.06 11.61
N MET A 154 -18.49 8.30 12.69
CA MET A 154 -18.78 6.88 12.70
C MET A 154 -20.28 6.62 12.54
N LEU A 155 -20.63 5.41 12.14
CA LEU A 155 -22.02 4.95 12.14
C LEU A 155 -22.51 4.80 13.58
N GLU A 156 -23.81 4.99 13.79
CA GLU A 156 -24.41 4.74 15.10
C GLU A 156 -24.18 3.28 15.53
N GLU A 157 -23.71 3.07 16.75
CA GLU A 157 -23.35 1.74 17.30
C GLU A 157 -24.45 0.69 17.10
N LYS A 158 -25.69 1.08 17.33
CA LYS A 158 -26.85 0.16 17.14
C LYS A 158 -26.99 -0.28 15.69
N VAL A 159 -26.74 0.62 14.73
CA VAL A 159 -26.86 0.32 13.30
C VAL A 159 -25.68 -0.54 12.85
N PHE A 160 -24.46 -0.20 13.27
CA PHE A 160 -23.26 -0.97 12.96
C PHE A 160 -23.40 -2.43 13.42
N TRP A 161 -23.68 -2.63 14.71
CA TRP A 161 -23.84 -3.99 15.26
C TRP A 161 -25.09 -4.71 14.72
N GLY A 162 -26.12 -3.95 14.34
CA GLY A 162 -27.28 -4.49 13.65
C GLY A 162 -26.91 -5.14 12.32
N ILE A 163 -26.04 -4.49 11.53
CA ILE A 163 -25.53 -5.02 10.26
C ILE A 163 -24.64 -6.25 10.52
N VAL A 164 -23.68 -6.16 11.44
CA VAL A 164 -22.79 -7.27 11.78
C VAL A 164 -23.59 -8.50 12.28
N SER A 165 -24.68 -8.30 12.99
CA SER A 165 -25.52 -9.39 13.48
C SER A 165 -26.29 -10.16 12.39
N LEU A 166 -26.27 -9.68 11.14
CA LEU A 166 -26.86 -10.34 9.99
C LEU A 166 -25.96 -11.40 9.34
N LEU A 167 -24.72 -11.55 9.79
CA LEU A 167 -23.84 -12.62 9.33
C LEU A 167 -24.50 -13.98 9.56
N ASP A 168 -24.68 -14.75 8.48
CA ASP A 168 -25.40 -16.03 8.50
C ASP A 168 -24.42 -17.21 8.69
N TRP A 169 -24.04 -17.46 9.93
CA TRP A 169 -23.15 -18.56 10.29
C TRP A 169 -23.70 -19.98 10.00
N SER A 170 -24.89 -20.12 9.46
CA SER A 170 -25.42 -21.42 9.00
C SER A 170 -24.85 -21.81 7.61
N LYS A 171 -24.20 -20.88 6.92
CA LYS A 171 -23.63 -21.05 5.60
C LYS A 171 -22.23 -21.67 5.67
N GLN A 172 -21.75 -22.16 4.51
CA GLN A 172 -20.47 -22.88 4.42
C GLN A 172 -19.34 -22.02 3.84
N SER A 173 -19.66 -21.02 2.99
CA SER A 173 -18.63 -20.12 2.45
C SER A 173 -18.74 -18.75 3.10
N ASP A 174 -17.61 -18.08 3.22
CA ASP A 174 -17.50 -16.75 3.80
C ASP A 174 -18.34 -15.72 3.03
N GLU A 175 -18.39 -15.83 1.69
CA GLU A 175 -19.20 -14.98 0.83
C GLU A 175 -20.69 -15.13 1.12
N GLU A 176 -21.17 -16.35 1.35
CA GLU A 176 -22.57 -16.60 1.72
C GLU A 176 -22.88 -16.09 3.12
N ILE A 177 -21.91 -16.16 4.06
CA ILE A 177 -22.05 -15.67 5.43
C ILE A 177 -22.26 -14.15 5.43
N ILE A 178 -21.50 -13.38 4.63
CA ILE A 178 -21.58 -11.91 4.62
C ILE A 178 -22.71 -11.36 3.75
N GLU A 179 -23.30 -12.15 2.85
CA GLU A 179 -24.29 -11.67 1.86
C GLU A 179 -25.48 -10.91 2.50
N PRO A 180 -26.12 -11.37 3.61
CA PRO A 180 -27.22 -10.64 4.25
C PRO A 180 -26.78 -9.27 4.78
N ALA A 181 -25.56 -9.16 5.32
CA ALA A 181 -25.00 -7.89 5.81
C ALA A 181 -24.69 -6.93 4.66
N ILE A 182 -24.12 -7.41 3.54
CA ILE A 182 -23.91 -6.63 2.31
C ILE A 182 -25.24 -6.07 1.81
N LYS A 183 -26.26 -6.92 1.72
CA LYS A 183 -27.59 -6.53 1.24
C LYS A 183 -28.19 -5.42 2.09
N GLU A 184 -28.18 -5.54 3.38
CA GLU A 184 -28.69 -4.52 4.31
C GLU A 184 -27.87 -3.23 4.19
N LEU A 185 -26.52 -3.32 4.25
CA LEU A 185 -25.64 -2.16 4.15
C LEU A 185 -25.82 -1.42 2.81
N SER A 186 -26.08 -2.13 1.71
CA SER A 186 -26.34 -1.54 0.41
C SER A 186 -27.63 -0.70 0.33
N THR A 187 -28.59 -0.92 1.25
CA THR A 187 -29.81 -0.10 1.32
C THR A 187 -29.55 1.28 1.89
N LEU A 188 -28.51 1.43 2.69
CA LEU A 188 -28.15 2.66 3.36
C LEU A 188 -27.59 3.71 2.36
N THR A 189 -27.49 4.97 2.79
CA THR A 189 -26.86 6.02 1.98
C THR A 189 -25.37 5.78 1.81
N VAL A 190 -24.76 6.32 0.74
CA VAL A 190 -23.31 6.25 0.52
C VAL A 190 -22.53 6.81 1.72
N TRP A 191 -23.04 7.86 2.38
CA TRP A 191 -22.43 8.39 3.59
C TRP A 191 -22.46 7.39 4.75
N GLN A 192 -23.52 6.64 4.91
CA GLN A 192 -23.62 5.62 5.95
C GLN A 192 -22.72 4.41 5.66
N ILE A 193 -22.54 4.02 4.40
CA ILE A 193 -21.56 3.01 4.00
C ILE A 193 -20.14 3.46 4.38
N ARG A 194 -19.78 4.72 4.09
CA ARG A 194 -18.49 5.29 4.51
C ARG A 194 -18.35 5.38 6.04
N HIS A 195 -19.43 5.70 6.74
CA HIS A 195 -19.42 5.72 8.22
C HIS A 195 -19.32 4.31 8.81
N PHE A 196 -19.86 3.28 8.12
CA PHE A 196 -19.64 1.89 8.50
C PHE A 196 -18.16 1.53 8.41
N GLU A 197 -17.50 1.89 7.30
CA GLU A 197 -16.06 1.70 7.10
C GLU A 197 -15.23 2.39 8.19
N GLU A 198 -15.53 3.66 8.51
CA GLU A 198 -14.86 4.38 9.62
C GLU A 198 -15.04 3.66 10.96
N THR A 199 -16.22 3.08 11.19
CA THR A 199 -16.52 2.38 12.44
C THR A 199 -15.79 1.03 12.51
N LEU A 200 -15.80 0.27 11.42
CA LEU A 200 -15.09 -1.00 11.30
C LEU A 200 -13.58 -0.79 11.52
N SER A 201 -12.99 0.14 10.78
CA SER A 201 -11.57 0.47 10.88
C SER A 201 -11.16 0.87 12.30
N TYR A 202 -11.94 1.72 12.96
CA TYR A 202 -11.67 2.13 14.33
C TYR A 202 -11.76 0.97 15.33
N LYS A 203 -12.74 0.07 15.16
CA LYS A 203 -12.86 -1.09 16.04
C LYS A 203 -11.73 -2.09 15.84
N LEU A 204 -11.29 -2.30 14.62
CA LEU A 204 -10.10 -3.11 14.31
C LEU A 204 -8.83 -2.49 14.90
N PHE A 205 -8.70 -1.15 14.82
CA PHE A 205 -7.60 -0.40 15.42
C PHE A 205 -7.54 -0.58 16.95
N LEU A 206 -8.67 -0.57 17.65
CA LEU A 206 -8.70 -0.79 19.10
C LEU A 206 -8.17 -2.15 19.53
N LEU A 207 -8.27 -3.15 18.67
CA LEU A 207 -7.74 -4.49 18.88
C LEU A 207 -6.27 -4.64 18.40
N ASP A 208 -5.72 -3.63 17.71
CA ASP A 208 -4.35 -3.66 17.19
C ASP A 208 -3.33 -3.35 18.28
N THR A 209 -3.13 -4.30 19.19
CA THR A 209 -2.15 -4.17 20.26
C THR A 209 -1.33 -5.44 20.43
N GLU A 210 -0.11 -5.31 20.95
CA GLU A 210 0.77 -6.43 21.26
C GLU A 210 0.11 -7.46 22.18
N GLU A 211 -0.70 -6.98 23.16
CA GLU A 211 -1.39 -7.86 24.11
C GLU A 211 -2.42 -8.74 23.41
N HIS A 212 -3.20 -8.20 22.45
CA HIS A 212 -4.11 -9.00 21.65
C HIS A 212 -3.38 -9.95 20.72
N ALA A 213 -2.30 -9.49 20.07
CA ALA A 213 -1.54 -10.30 19.14
C ALA A 213 -0.88 -11.53 19.78
N LYS A 214 -0.54 -11.46 21.07
CA LYS A 214 -0.02 -12.60 21.85
C LYS A 214 -1.03 -13.70 22.11
N GLU A 215 -2.31 -13.43 21.90
CA GLU A 215 -3.40 -14.33 22.33
C GLU A 215 -4.16 -14.97 21.16
N ILE A 216 -3.72 -14.80 19.89
CA ILE A 216 -4.45 -15.33 18.73
C ILE A 216 -4.32 -16.84 18.47
N GLY A 217 -3.50 -17.57 19.24
CA GLY A 217 -3.30 -19.01 19.08
C GLY A 217 -1.94 -19.40 18.53
N GLU A 218 -1.88 -20.31 17.57
CA GLU A 218 -0.62 -20.91 17.06
C GLU A 218 0.35 -19.87 16.50
N TYR A 219 -0.15 -18.87 15.78
CA TYR A 219 0.63 -17.81 15.13
C TYR A 219 0.67 -16.52 15.95
N CYS A 220 0.63 -16.64 17.28
CA CYS A 220 0.65 -15.48 18.17
C CYS A 220 1.97 -14.71 18.08
N PHE A 221 1.90 -13.42 18.36
CA PHE A 221 3.08 -12.56 18.40
C PHE A 221 4.04 -12.97 19.51
N SER A 222 5.31 -13.09 19.17
CA SER A 222 6.42 -13.22 20.12
C SER A 222 7.59 -12.37 19.66
N PRO A 223 8.21 -11.55 20.52
CA PRO A 223 9.38 -10.73 20.13
C PRO A 223 10.57 -11.53 19.60
N GLN A 224 10.62 -12.83 19.88
CA GLN A 224 11.68 -13.73 19.42
C GLN A 224 11.31 -14.48 18.13
N ASP A 225 10.05 -14.42 17.71
CA ASP A 225 9.56 -15.16 16.55
C ASP A 225 9.46 -14.26 15.34
N GLN A 226 10.21 -14.60 14.28
CA GLN A 226 10.18 -13.90 13.00
C GLN A 226 9.02 -14.33 12.08
N HIS A 227 8.16 -15.25 12.55
CA HIS A 227 7.07 -15.84 11.74
C HIS A 227 5.69 -15.22 12.01
N PHE A 228 5.60 -14.16 12.83
CA PHE A 228 4.34 -13.46 13.05
C PHE A 228 3.85 -12.83 11.74
N SER A 229 2.62 -13.18 11.35
CA SER A 229 1.97 -12.60 10.19
C SER A 229 1.07 -11.44 10.58
N PRO A 230 1.36 -10.19 10.13
CA PRO A 230 0.50 -9.04 10.35
C PRO A 230 -0.92 -9.26 9.80
N ASP A 231 -1.04 -9.93 8.66
CA ASP A 231 -2.33 -10.19 8.00
C ASP A 231 -3.17 -11.19 8.79
N LEU A 232 -2.58 -12.29 9.26
CA LEU A 232 -3.29 -13.25 10.10
C LEU A 232 -3.83 -12.60 11.38
N PHE A 233 -3.06 -11.69 11.98
CA PHE A 233 -3.55 -10.93 13.13
C PHE A 233 -4.69 -9.98 12.76
N LEU A 234 -4.64 -9.34 11.60
CA LEU A 234 -5.75 -8.53 11.10
C LEU A 234 -7.00 -9.39 10.92
N TYR A 235 -6.88 -10.57 10.32
CA TYR A 235 -8.01 -11.48 10.08
C TYR A 235 -8.60 -12.06 11.38
N ALA A 236 -7.76 -12.31 12.38
CA ALA A 236 -8.21 -12.67 13.72
C ALA A 236 -9.01 -11.53 14.39
N ARG A 237 -8.59 -10.28 14.23
CA ARG A 237 -9.34 -9.10 14.70
C ARG A 237 -10.68 -8.95 13.97
N CYS A 238 -10.73 -9.26 12.68
CA CYS A 238 -11.98 -9.31 11.91
C CYS A 238 -12.95 -10.36 12.48
N ALA A 239 -12.45 -11.55 12.82
CA ALA A 239 -13.26 -12.58 13.45
C ALA A 239 -13.87 -12.11 14.79
N VAL A 240 -13.12 -11.38 15.61
CA VAL A 240 -13.64 -10.81 16.87
C VAL A 240 -14.87 -9.92 16.62
N ILE A 241 -14.79 -9.03 15.63
CA ILE A 241 -15.90 -8.13 15.28
C ILE A 241 -17.06 -8.91 14.71
N ALA A 242 -16.81 -9.87 13.84
CA ALA A 242 -17.84 -10.73 13.22
C ALA A 242 -18.65 -11.54 14.25
N HIS A 243 -18.05 -11.89 15.39
CA HIS A 243 -18.76 -12.56 16.50
C HIS A 243 -19.61 -11.60 17.36
N GLY A 244 -19.65 -10.32 17.01
CA GLY A 244 -20.62 -9.37 17.54
C GLY A 244 -20.13 -8.54 18.73
N LYS A 245 -21.01 -7.60 19.11
CA LYS A 245 -20.70 -6.55 20.08
C LYS A 245 -20.12 -7.06 21.40
N LYS A 246 -20.77 -8.08 22.00
CA LYS A 246 -20.36 -8.58 23.31
C LYS A 246 -18.97 -9.19 23.29
N VAL A 247 -18.65 -9.97 22.25
CA VAL A 247 -17.33 -10.59 22.07
C VAL A 247 -16.28 -9.49 21.91
N PHE A 248 -16.54 -8.49 21.06
CA PHE A 248 -15.66 -7.34 20.87
C PHE A 248 -15.39 -6.60 22.20
N GLU A 249 -16.43 -6.20 22.94
CA GLU A 249 -16.29 -5.46 24.20
C GLU A 249 -15.54 -6.27 25.28
N ASP A 250 -15.81 -7.56 25.35
CA ASP A 250 -15.14 -8.49 26.28
C ASP A 250 -13.65 -8.61 25.96
N ILE A 251 -13.28 -8.67 24.68
CA ILE A 251 -11.89 -8.80 24.24
C ILE A 251 -11.12 -7.48 24.35
N VAL A 252 -11.70 -6.35 23.95
CA VAL A 252 -11.08 -5.03 24.15
C VAL A 252 -10.75 -4.78 25.63
N SER A 253 -11.62 -5.22 26.54
CA SER A 253 -11.38 -5.06 27.98
C SER A 253 -10.43 -6.11 28.56
N ASN A 254 -10.26 -7.25 27.91
CA ASN A 254 -9.41 -8.35 28.34
C ASN A 254 -8.84 -9.13 27.14
N PRO A 255 -7.63 -8.80 26.69
CA PRO A 255 -6.97 -9.45 25.56
C PRO A 255 -6.86 -10.98 25.67
N SER A 256 -6.76 -11.54 26.90
CA SER A 256 -6.67 -12.99 27.10
C SER A 256 -7.90 -13.77 26.60
N LYS A 257 -9.00 -13.08 26.31
CA LYS A 257 -10.21 -13.66 25.71
C LYS A 257 -10.18 -13.68 24.18
N MET A 258 -9.08 -13.28 23.55
CA MET A 258 -8.95 -13.28 22.09
C MET A 258 -9.32 -14.64 21.51
N LEU A 259 -10.00 -14.63 20.37
CA LEU A 259 -10.35 -15.86 19.66
C LEU A 259 -9.08 -16.53 19.15
N LYS A 260 -8.92 -17.83 19.39
CA LYS A 260 -7.72 -18.57 19.01
C LYS A 260 -7.96 -19.29 17.69
N ASP A 261 -6.96 -19.22 16.82
CA ASP A 261 -6.94 -19.95 15.54
C ASP A 261 -8.20 -19.71 14.70
N THR A 262 -8.69 -18.46 14.72
CA THR A 262 -9.93 -18.05 14.04
C THR A 262 -9.69 -16.82 13.21
N GLU A 263 -10.08 -16.85 11.95
CA GLU A 263 -9.91 -15.80 10.95
C GLU A 263 -11.24 -15.47 10.28
N PHE A 264 -11.42 -14.24 9.82
CA PHE A 264 -12.57 -13.86 9.01
C PHE A 264 -12.25 -12.62 8.14
N GLU A 265 -11.29 -12.79 7.22
CA GLU A 265 -10.79 -11.73 6.31
C GLU A 265 -11.90 -11.03 5.54
N ILE A 266 -12.87 -11.81 5.06
CA ILE A 266 -13.96 -11.34 4.21
C ILE A 266 -14.76 -10.17 4.81
N LEU A 267 -14.70 -9.97 6.13
CA LEU A 267 -15.34 -8.84 6.82
C LEU A 267 -14.89 -7.49 6.25
N LEU A 268 -13.64 -7.39 5.79
CA LEU A 268 -13.07 -6.16 5.22
C LEU A 268 -13.74 -5.76 3.90
N SER A 269 -14.38 -6.70 3.22
CA SER A 269 -15.06 -6.42 1.95
C SER A 269 -16.47 -5.87 2.11
N LEU A 270 -17.07 -5.85 3.32
CA LEU A 270 -18.47 -5.46 3.50
C LEU A 270 -18.82 -4.10 2.90
N SER A 271 -18.00 -3.09 3.14
CA SER A 271 -18.24 -1.72 2.64
C SER A 271 -18.10 -1.64 1.13
N SER A 272 -17.07 -2.25 0.56
CA SER A 272 -16.79 -2.26 -0.87
C SER A 272 -17.86 -3.01 -1.65
N GLU A 273 -18.25 -4.18 -1.19
CA GLU A 273 -19.31 -4.97 -1.81
C GLU A 273 -20.67 -4.27 -1.73
N ALA A 274 -21.03 -3.72 -0.56
CA ALA A 274 -22.28 -2.98 -0.41
C ALA A 274 -22.32 -1.74 -1.31
N TYR A 275 -21.20 -1.04 -1.46
CA TYR A 275 -21.10 0.11 -2.35
C TYR A 275 -21.19 -0.33 -3.81
N TYR A 276 -20.54 -1.44 -4.18
CA TYR A 276 -20.61 -2.01 -5.52
C TYR A 276 -22.05 -2.41 -5.88
N VAL A 277 -22.74 -3.12 -4.99
CA VAL A 277 -24.16 -3.46 -5.18
C VAL A 277 -25.01 -2.21 -5.37
N LYS A 278 -24.75 -1.13 -4.62
CA LYS A 278 -25.50 0.12 -4.70
C LYS A 278 -25.20 0.96 -5.93
N LYS A 279 -23.94 1.03 -6.38
CA LYS A 279 -23.45 2.00 -7.37
C LYS A 279 -22.93 1.39 -8.66
N GLY A 280 -22.58 0.08 -8.68
CA GLY A 280 -21.90 -0.59 -9.78
C GLY A 280 -20.51 -0.02 -10.07
N LYS A 281 -19.82 0.45 -9.02
CA LYS A 281 -18.49 1.07 -9.10
C LYS A 281 -17.64 0.64 -7.91
N GLU A 282 -16.33 0.70 -8.07
CA GLU A 282 -15.37 0.47 -6.99
C GLU A 282 -15.53 1.51 -5.86
N PHE A 283 -15.23 1.06 -4.65
CA PHE A 283 -15.31 1.86 -3.43
C PHE A 283 -13.98 2.55 -3.18
N GLU A 284 -13.78 3.69 -3.82
CA GLU A 284 -12.61 4.55 -3.62
C GLU A 284 -12.78 5.41 -2.35
N TYR A 285 -12.62 4.78 -1.18
CA TYR A 285 -12.73 5.47 0.09
C TYR A 285 -11.72 4.90 1.10
N GLU A 286 -10.90 5.77 1.64
CA GLU A 286 -9.98 5.46 2.73
C GLU A 286 -10.53 5.97 4.04
N SER A 287 -10.60 5.10 5.04
CA SER A 287 -10.97 5.47 6.40
C SER A 287 -9.86 6.33 7.04
N ARG A 288 -10.22 7.19 7.97
CA ARG A 288 -9.22 7.99 8.71
C ARG A 288 -8.40 7.16 9.69
N CYS A 289 -8.93 6.08 10.17
CA CYS A 289 -8.26 5.18 11.09
C CYS A 289 -7.73 4.00 10.29
N SER A 290 -6.43 3.81 10.22
CA SER A 290 -5.87 2.61 9.63
C SER A 290 -6.14 1.41 10.53
N TYR A 291 -6.59 0.32 9.94
CA TYR A 291 -6.77 -0.98 10.61
C TYR A 291 -5.57 -1.92 10.42
N GLU A 292 -4.57 -1.49 9.65
CA GLU A 292 -3.39 -2.30 9.44
C GLU A 292 -2.70 -2.66 10.76
N THR A 293 -2.09 -3.81 10.82
CA THR A 293 -1.32 -4.23 11.99
C THR A 293 -0.15 -3.28 12.21
N PHE A 294 0.12 -2.95 13.46
CA PHE A 294 1.08 -1.93 13.91
C PHE A 294 0.64 -0.47 13.71
N SER A 295 -0.60 -0.21 13.29
CA SER A 295 -1.13 1.16 13.19
C SER A 295 -1.33 1.80 14.56
N ASN A 296 -1.73 1.02 15.56
CA ASN A 296 -1.93 1.49 16.93
C ASN A 296 -0.59 1.58 17.69
N LYS A 297 0.18 2.62 17.39
CA LYS A 297 1.52 2.80 17.99
C LYS A 297 1.52 2.75 19.53
N GLU A 298 0.44 3.20 20.19
CA GLU A 298 0.31 3.11 21.65
C GLU A 298 0.15 1.67 22.13
N GLY A 299 -0.50 0.83 21.35
CA GLY A 299 -0.69 -0.59 21.65
C GLY A 299 0.57 -1.45 21.41
N TRP A 300 1.59 -0.90 20.73
CA TRP A 300 2.83 -1.60 20.37
C TRP A 300 4.09 -0.97 20.99
N GLN A 301 3.95 -0.11 22.00
CA GLN A 301 5.06 0.69 22.59
C GLN A 301 6.24 -0.12 23.12
N ASN A 302 6.09 -1.41 23.38
CA ASN A 302 7.16 -2.25 23.91
C ASN A 302 7.94 -3.01 22.84
N THR A 303 7.60 -2.85 21.57
CA THR A 303 8.09 -3.71 20.47
C THR A 303 8.72 -2.93 19.32
N LEU A 304 8.41 -1.64 19.16
CA LEU A 304 8.88 -0.77 18.07
C LEU A 304 9.95 0.21 18.52
#